data_a6d28cb5fda7ec04df3616ab224add58
#
_entry.id   a6d28cb5fda7ec04df3616ab224add58
#
_cell.length_a   1.000
_cell.length_b   1.000
_cell.length_c   1.000
_cell.angle_alpha   90.00
_cell.angle_beta   90.00
_cell.angle_gamma   90.00
#
_symmetry.space_group_name_H-M   'P 1'
#
loop_
_entity.id
_entity.type
_entity.pdbx_description
1 polymer ?
#
loop_
_entity_poly.entity_id
_entity_poly.type
_entity_poly.pdbx_seq_one_letter_code
_entity_poly.pdbx_strand_id
1 'polypeptide(L)'
;DQPVQRITDELTVFTTTDEWRANHVVIALPPALAVHAIELPKSLPNELVDIASRTPVWMGDSVKVVACYSEPFWRTEGFAGAAMSRRGPLAEIHDMSGPAGEPATLFGFARAAWMHAGIETDIREQLTRMFGPRAGAPIELLIQDWSQEKWTAAPNTGRSPEYGLFGDPYYRQPTLDGRLHWSSTETAQAFAGHIEGALEAAERTSTAILGDRLTSTETSPRSGLN
;
A
#
# COMPACT_ATOMS: atom_id res chain seq x y z
N ASP A 1 17.86 -6.44 4.66
CA ASP A 1 16.68 -6.91 5.39
C ASP A 1 16.80 -6.55 6.88
N GLN A 2 16.41 -5.31 7.23
CA GLN A 2 16.53 -4.77 8.59
C GLN A 2 15.21 -4.11 8.99
N PRO A 3 14.23 -4.86 9.50
CA PRO A 3 12.99 -4.30 9.99
C PRO A 3 13.25 -3.29 11.12
N VAL A 4 12.67 -2.10 11.02
CA VAL A 4 12.68 -1.10 12.08
C VAL A 4 11.77 -1.57 13.20
N GLN A 5 12.29 -1.53 14.44
CA GLN A 5 11.57 -1.91 15.64
C GLN A 5 11.16 -0.71 16.51
N ARG A 6 11.99 0.34 16.53
CA ARG A 6 11.77 1.53 17.35
C ARG A 6 12.38 2.78 16.74
N ILE A 7 11.72 3.91 16.94
CA ILE A 7 12.21 5.27 16.65
C ILE A 7 12.06 6.09 17.92
N THR A 8 13.14 6.76 18.35
CA THR A 8 13.11 7.63 19.56
C THR A 8 12.81 9.08 19.22
N ASP A 9 12.56 9.88 20.26
CA ASP A 9 12.35 11.34 20.15
C ASP A 9 13.59 12.07 19.57
N GLU A 10 14.79 11.51 19.73
CA GLU A 10 16.04 12.03 19.19
C GLU A 10 16.31 11.53 17.75
N LEU A 11 15.35 10.85 17.11
CA LEU A 11 15.47 10.24 15.79
C LEU A 11 16.58 9.18 15.68
N THR A 12 16.76 8.41 16.75
CA THR A 12 17.52 7.17 16.68
C THR A 12 16.59 6.05 16.25
N VAL A 13 16.95 5.38 15.17
CA VAL A 13 16.19 4.26 14.57
C VAL A 13 16.87 2.96 14.93
N PHE A 14 16.17 2.07 15.59
CA PHE A 14 16.63 0.74 15.96
C PHE A 14 16.03 -0.30 15.01
N THR A 15 16.88 -1.15 14.49
CA THR A 15 16.49 -2.35 13.73
C THR A 15 16.73 -3.60 14.57
N THR A 16 16.61 -4.77 13.98
CA THR A 16 16.95 -6.04 14.65
C THR A 16 18.43 -6.18 14.99
N THR A 17 19.30 -5.51 14.25
CA THR A 17 20.76 -5.67 14.33
C THR A 17 21.53 -4.38 14.56
N ASP A 18 20.98 -3.23 14.16
CA ASP A 18 21.71 -1.96 14.09
C ASP A 18 20.95 -0.79 14.71
N GLU A 19 21.69 0.25 15.00
CA GLU A 19 21.22 1.57 15.45
C GLU A 19 21.67 2.64 14.46
N TRP A 20 20.74 3.52 14.05
CA TRP A 20 20.99 4.60 13.11
C TRP A 20 20.53 5.93 13.69
N ARG A 21 21.37 6.96 13.64
CA ARG A 21 20.98 8.33 13.96
C ARG A 21 20.74 9.11 12.67
N ALA A 22 19.61 9.81 12.61
CA ALA A 22 19.19 10.53 11.43
C ALA A 22 18.83 11.98 11.77
N ASN A 23 19.05 12.88 10.82
CA ASN A 23 18.54 14.26 10.92
C ASN A 23 17.04 14.30 10.60
N HIS A 24 16.60 13.48 9.67
CA HIS A 24 15.19 13.29 9.33
C HIS A 24 14.87 11.81 9.23
N VAL A 25 13.66 11.44 9.63
CA VAL A 25 13.09 10.09 9.43
C VAL A 25 11.82 10.21 8.59
N VAL A 26 11.73 9.41 7.54
CA VAL A 26 10.57 9.33 6.66
C VAL A 26 9.89 7.98 6.85
N ILE A 27 8.66 8.00 7.35
CA ILE A 27 7.81 6.82 7.48
C ILE A 27 7.05 6.67 6.15
N ALA A 28 7.55 5.80 5.27
CA ALA A 28 6.95 5.49 3.97
C ALA A 28 6.11 4.19 4.00
N LEU A 29 5.67 3.79 5.18
CA LEU A 29 4.80 2.65 5.43
C LEU A 29 3.35 3.12 5.57
N PRO A 30 2.35 2.25 5.29
CA PRO A 30 0.98 2.52 5.68
C PRO A 30 0.91 2.91 7.17
N PRO A 31 0.19 4.00 7.54
CA PRO A 31 0.23 4.52 8.91
C PRO A 31 -0.14 3.49 9.97
N ALA A 32 -1.21 2.71 9.76
CA ALA A 32 -1.62 1.67 10.69
C ALA A 32 -0.56 0.57 10.86
N LEU A 33 0.15 0.22 9.79
CA LEU A 33 1.25 -0.73 9.85
C LEU A 33 2.42 -0.17 10.65
N ALA A 34 2.77 1.11 10.44
CA ALA A 34 3.84 1.76 11.20
C ALA A 34 3.55 1.78 12.70
N VAL A 35 2.34 2.17 13.11
CA VAL A 35 1.90 2.17 14.52
C VAL A 35 1.90 0.77 15.12
N HIS A 36 1.53 -0.24 14.33
CA HIS A 36 1.50 -1.64 14.81
C HIS A 36 2.88 -2.27 14.94
N ALA A 37 3.79 -1.98 13.99
CA ALA A 37 5.05 -2.69 13.86
C ALA A 37 6.24 -1.98 14.50
N ILE A 38 6.13 -0.67 14.77
CA ILE A 38 7.24 0.16 15.25
C ILE A 38 6.85 0.84 16.55
N GLU A 39 7.71 0.75 17.56
CA GLU A 39 7.62 1.61 18.74
C GLU A 39 7.97 3.06 18.31
N LEU A 40 6.95 3.90 18.18
CA LEU A 40 7.08 5.27 17.73
C LEU A 40 7.54 6.21 18.86
N PRO A 41 8.09 7.41 18.53
CA PRO A 41 8.45 8.42 19.51
C PRO A 41 7.30 8.78 20.44
N LYS A 42 7.61 8.92 21.73
CA LYS A 42 6.60 9.17 22.78
C LYS A 42 6.03 10.58 22.75
N SER A 43 6.73 11.53 22.15
CA SER A 43 6.30 12.92 22.01
C SER A 43 5.35 13.14 20.84
N LEU A 44 5.05 12.10 20.03
CA LEU A 44 4.05 12.23 18.98
C LEU A 44 2.68 12.55 19.56
N PRO A 45 1.90 13.45 18.92
CA PRO A 45 0.53 13.74 19.33
C PRO A 45 -0.32 12.46 19.37
N ASN A 46 -1.07 12.28 20.46
CA ASN A 46 -1.94 11.10 20.62
C ASN A 46 -2.98 11.02 19.49
N GLU A 47 -3.48 12.16 19.05
CA GLU A 47 -4.45 12.29 17.95
C GLU A 47 -3.86 11.76 16.63
N LEU A 48 -2.59 12.08 16.35
CA LEU A 48 -1.89 11.56 15.17
C LEU A 48 -1.75 10.03 15.24
N VAL A 49 -1.37 9.50 16.40
CA VAL A 49 -1.22 8.05 16.60
C VAL A 49 -2.58 7.34 16.48
N ASP A 50 -3.66 7.93 17.02
CA ASP A 50 -5.02 7.39 16.89
C ASP A 50 -5.47 7.37 15.42
N ILE A 51 -5.33 8.48 14.70
CA ILE A 51 -5.65 8.59 13.27
C ILE A 51 -4.83 7.55 12.49
N ALA A 52 -3.53 7.47 12.73
CA ALA A 52 -2.63 6.54 12.05
C ALA A 52 -3.06 5.08 12.26
N SER A 53 -3.43 4.72 13.50
CA SER A 53 -3.86 3.37 13.84
C SER A 53 -5.16 2.93 13.13
N ARG A 54 -6.02 3.90 12.78
CA ARG A 54 -7.33 3.69 12.14
C ARG A 54 -7.30 3.90 10.63
N THR A 55 -6.25 4.53 10.09
CA THR A 55 -6.12 4.76 8.64
C THR A 55 -6.01 3.41 7.91
N PRO A 56 -6.97 3.07 7.04
CA PRO A 56 -6.98 1.77 6.39
C PRO A 56 -5.84 1.66 5.36
N VAL A 57 -5.45 0.42 5.06
CA VAL A 57 -4.60 0.12 3.91
C VAL A 57 -5.51 -0.22 2.73
N TRP A 58 -5.38 0.49 1.62
CA TRP A 58 -6.27 0.39 0.45
C TRP A 58 -6.54 -1.04 0.00
N MET A 59 -5.50 -1.87 -0.12
CA MET A 59 -5.61 -3.25 -0.57
C MET A 59 -5.41 -4.28 0.54
N GLY A 60 -5.53 -3.86 1.81
CA GLY A 60 -5.18 -4.69 2.96
C GLY A 60 -6.08 -5.91 3.17
N ASP A 61 -7.32 -5.94 2.66
CA ASP A 61 -8.22 -7.10 2.71
C ASP A 61 -8.44 -7.74 1.34
N SER A 62 -7.60 -7.42 0.36
CA SER A 62 -7.76 -7.89 -1.02
C SER A 62 -6.98 -9.17 -1.28
N VAL A 63 -7.59 -10.03 -2.09
CA VAL A 63 -6.97 -11.20 -2.68
C VAL A 63 -6.87 -10.97 -4.17
N LYS A 64 -5.66 -11.02 -4.73
CA LYS A 64 -5.44 -10.94 -6.17
C LYS A 64 -5.36 -12.35 -6.75
N VAL A 65 -6.12 -12.57 -7.81
CA VAL A 65 -6.14 -13.83 -8.54
C VAL A 65 -5.65 -13.57 -9.96
N VAL A 66 -4.72 -14.40 -10.45
CA VAL A 66 -4.26 -14.37 -11.84
C VAL A 66 -4.43 -15.75 -12.44
N ALA A 67 -5.22 -15.83 -13.51
CA ALA A 67 -5.43 -17.06 -14.28
C ALA A 67 -4.65 -16.97 -15.59
N CYS A 68 -3.70 -17.89 -15.81
CA CYS A 68 -2.83 -17.93 -16.97
C CYS A 68 -3.33 -18.94 -18.01
N TYR A 69 -3.25 -18.59 -19.30
CA TYR A 69 -3.72 -19.40 -20.41
C TYR A 69 -2.67 -19.47 -21.51
N SER A 70 -2.83 -20.40 -22.46
CA SER A 70 -1.96 -20.52 -23.63
C SER A 70 -2.16 -19.41 -24.66
N GLU A 71 -3.35 -18.83 -24.70
CA GLU A 71 -3.72 -17.74 -25.60
C GLU A 71 -4.88 -16.91 -25.02
N PRO A 72 -5.01 -15.65 -25.39
CA PRO A 72 -6.10 -14.78 -24.92
C PRO A 72 -7.39 -15.04 -25.73
N PHE A 73 -7.94 -16.27 -25.60
CA PHE A 73 -9.09 -16.74 -26.37
C PHE A 73 -10.31 -15.85 -26.26
N TRP A 74 -10.50 -15.14 -25.14
CA TRP A 74 -11.60 -14.17 -24.96
C TRP A 74 -11.57 -13.07 -26.02
N ARG A 75 -10.38 -12.63 -26.48
CA ARG A 75 -10.25 -11.61 -27.53
C ARG A 75 -10.78 -12.11 -28.88
N THR A 76 -10.52 -13.37 -29.21
CA THR A 76 -10.98 -14.00 -30.49
C THR A 76 -12.44 -14.43 -30.42
N GLU A 77 -12.96 -14.71 -29.23
CA GLU A 77 -14.37 -15.07 -28.99
C GLU A 77 -15.27 -13.82 -28.80
N GLY A 78 -14.73 -12.60 -28.93
CA GLY A 78 -15.49 -11.37 -28.90
C GLY A 78 -15.79 -10.83 -27.50
N PHE A 79 -15.12 -11.35 -26.46
CA PHE A 79 -15.20 -10.81 -25.11
C PHE A 79 -14.19 -9.69 -24.91
N ALA A 80 -14.55 -8.69 -24.11
CA ALA A 80 -13.65 -7.60 -23.72
C ALA A 80 -12.51 -8.07 -22.76
N GLY A 81 -12.59 -9.28 -22.21
CA GLY A 81 -11.69 -9.72 -21.14
C GLY A 81 -11.92 -8.97 -19.82
N ALA A 82 -12.99 -8.18 -19.73
CA ALA A 82 -13.35 -7.44 -18.54
C ALA A 82 -14.77 -7.79 -18.11
N ALA A 83 -14.96 -7.94 -16.79
CA ALA A 83 -16.27 -8.28 -16.25
C ALA A 83 -16.38 -7.82 -14.78
N MET A 84 -17.61 -7.50 -14.38
CA MET A 84 -17.98 -7.28 -12.99
C MET A 84 -19.02 -8.29 -12.56
N SER A 85 -18.90 -8.84 -11.35
CA SER A 85 -19.80 -9.89 -10.87
C SER A 85 -20.20 -9.66 -9.42
N ARG A 86 -21.48 -9.90 -9.14
CA ARG A 86 -22.02 -10.01 -7.77
C ARG A 86 -22.17 -11.47 -7.33
N ARG A 87 -21.74 -12.44 -8.15
CA ARG A 87 -21.87 -13.88 -7.91
C ARG A 87 -20.51 -14.55 -8.11
N GLY A 88 -20.04 -15.23 -7.07
CA GLY A 88 -18.73 -15.86 -7.03
C GLY A 88 -17.69 -14.97 -6.35
N PRO A 89 -16.46 -15.49 -6.14
CA PRO A 89 -15.45 -14.83 -5.33
C PRO A 89 -14.85 -13.58 -5.99
N LEU A 90 -14.77 -13.52 -7.34
CA LEU A 90 -14.18 -12.38 -8.06
C LEU A 90 -15.23 -11.29 -8.29
N ALA A 91 -15.05 -10.12 -7.68
CA ALA A 91 -15.92 -8.97 -7.87
C ALA A 91 -15.73 -8.32 -9.24
N GLU A 92 -14.49 -8.28 -9.70
CA GLU A 92 -14.06 -7.75 -10.98
C GLU A 92 -12.99 -8.61 -11.62
N ILE A 93 -12.97 -8.66 -12.94
CA ILE A 93 -12.01 -9.42 -13.74
C ILE A 93 -11.57 -8.54 -14.90
N HIS A 94 -10.27 -8.59 -15.24
CA HIS A 94 -9.68 -7.79 -16.30
C HIS A 94 -8.66 -8.60 -17.10
N ASP A 95 -8.60 -8.34 -18.39
CA ASP A 95 -7.51 -8.80 -19.26
C ASP A 95 -6.20 -8.08 -18.88
N MET A 96 -5.24 -8.85 -18.42
CA MET A 96 -3.89 -8.38 -18.07
C MET A 96 -2.84 -8.86 -19.08
N SER A 97 -3.27 -9.42 -20.21
CA SER A 97 -2.36 -9.89 -21.25
C SER A 97 -1.58 -8.72 -21.87
N GLY A 98 -0.36 -9.00 -22.27
CA GLY A 98 0.44 -8.04 -23.04
C GLY A 98 -0.23 -7.60 -24.34
N PRO A 99 0.28 -6.54 -25.01
CA PRO A 99 -0.29 -6.04 -26.25
C PRO A 99 -0.39 -7.09 -27.35
N ALA A 100 0.61 -7.98 -27.44
CA ALA A 100 0.63 -9.10 -28.38
C ALA A 100 -0.18 -10.33 -27.92
N GLY A 101 -0.83 -10.26 -26.74
CA GLY A 101 -1.56 -11.38 -26.16
C GLY A 101 -0.71 -12.32 -25.28
N GLU A 102 0.54 -12.01 -25.07
CA GLU A 102 1.46 -12.79 -24.24
C GLU A 102 2.07 -11.92 -23.10
N PRO A 103 2.14 -12.46 -21.89
CA PRO A 103 1.44 -13.66 -21.41
C PRO A 103 -0.08 -13.48 -21.47
N ALA A 104 -0.82 -14.58 -21.78
CA ALA A 104 -2.28 -14.55 -21.81
C ALA A 104 -2.85 -14.73 -20.41
N THR A 105 -3.36 -13.64 -19.81
CA THR A 105 -3.79 -13.66 -18.41
C THR A 105 -5.08 -12.88 -18.19
N LEU A 106 -5.97 -13.46 -17.37
CA LEU A 106 -7.05 -12.73 -16.70
C LEU A 106 -6.68 -12.54 -15.24
N PHE A 107 -6.87 -11.35 -14.70
CA PHE A 107 -6.76 -11.14 -13.26
C PHE A 107 -8.09 -10.66 -12.68
N GLY A 108 -8.26 -10.89 -11.38
CA GLY A 108 -9.42 -10.41 -10.65
C GLY A 108 -9.11 -10.20 -9.18
N PHE A 109 -10.03 -9.51 -8.51
CA PHE A 109 -9.97 -9.28 -7.07
C PHE A 109 -11.10 -9.99 -6.35
N ALA A 110 -10.72 -10.69 -5.27
CA ALA A 110 -11.62 -11.23 -4.26
C ALA A 110 -11.36 -10.54 -2.91
N ARG A 111 -12.23 -10.77 -1.95
CA ARG A 111 -12.05 -10.30 -0.57
C ARG A 111 -11.45 -11.41 0.28
N ALA A 112 -10.53 -11.06 1.18
CA ALA A 112 -9.92 -11.99 2.12
C ALA A 112 -10.97 -12.74 2.97
N ALA A 113 -12.08 -12.07 3.33
CA ALA A 113 -13.18 -12.68 4.07
C ALA A 113 -13.90 -13.84 3.33
N TRP A 114 -13.66 -13.99 2.02
CA TRP A 114 -14.25 -15.07 1.21
C TRP A 114 -13.29 -16.22 0.97
N MET A 115 -12.06 -16.14 1.50
CA MET A 115 -11.07 -17.21 1.36
C MET A 115 -11.47 -18.45 2.17
N HIS A 116 -11.42 -19.61 1.52
CA HIS A 116 -11.70 -20.92 2.11
C HIS A 116 -11.04 -22.04 1.28
N ALA A 117 -11.01 -23.26 1.79
CA ALA A 117 -10.30 -24.38 1.18
C ALA A 117 -10.76 -24.76 -0.27
N GLY A 118 -11.99 -24.37 -0.66
CA GLY A 118 -12.55 -24.63 -2.00
C GLY A 118 -12.46 -23.45 -2.97
N ILE A 119 -11.81 -22.37 -2.61
CA ILE A 119 -11.82 -21.10 -3.36
C ILE A 119 -11.36 -21.23 -4.81
N GLU A 120 -10.38 -22.10 -5.09
CA GLU A 120 -9.91 -22.36 -6.46
C GLU A 120 -11.02 -22.93 -7.34
N THR A 121 -11.80 -23.86 -6.81
CA THR A 121 -12.94 -24.46 -7.53
C THR A 121 -13.98 -23.40 -7.85
N ASP A 122 -14.33 -22.57 -6.87
CA ASP A 122 -15.32 -21.51 -7.05
C ASP A 122 -14.86 -20.46 -8.07
N ILE A 123 -13.56 -20.14 -8.10
CA ILE A 123 -12.98 -19.24 -9.10
C ILE A 123 -13.07 -19.85 -10.49
N ARG A 124 -12.68 -21.11 -10.67
CA ARG A 124 -12.78 -21.84 -11.96
C ARG A 124 -14.21 -21.93 -12.46
N GLU A 125 -15.17 -22.21 -11.59
CA GLU A 125 -16.59 -22.24 -11.92
C GLU A 125 -17.09 -20.85 -12.31
N GLN A 126 -16.67 -19.80 -11.61
CA GLN A 126 -17.01 -18.43 -11.97
C GLN A 126 -16.45 -18.04 -13.35
N LEU A 127 -15.17 -18.30 -13.61
CA LEU A 127 -14.54 -18.02 -14.89
C LEU A 127 -15.24 -18.80 -16.03
N THR A 128 -15.58 -20.09 -15.79
CA THR A 128 -16.34 -20.90 -16.75
C THR A 128 -17.69 -20.25 -17.08
N ARG A 129 -18.42 -19.80 -16.07
CA ARG A 129 -19.74 -19.19 -16.24
C ARG A 129 -19.68 -17.87 -17.03
N MET A 130 -18.58 -17.12 -16.88
CA MET A 130 -18.45 -15.77 -17.44
C MET A 130 -17.82 -15.76 -18.83
N PHE A 131 -16.83 -16.62 -19.08
CA PHE A 131 -16.04 -16.62 -20.31
C PHE A 131 -16.01 -18.00 -21.02
N GLY A 132 -16.89 -18.92 -20.61
CA GLY A 132 -16.99 -20.24 -21.22
C GLY A 132 -16.02 -21.30 -20.63
N PRO A 133 -16.16 -22.57 -21.08
CA PRO A 133 -15.45 -23.72 -20.46
C PRO A 133 -13.92 -23.60 -20.48
N ARG A 134 -13.35 -22.92 -21.49
CA ARG A 134 -11.91 -22.71 -21.59
C ARG A 134 -11.37 -21.89 -20.41
N ALA A 135 -12.14 -20.92 -19.93
CA ALA A 135 -11.75 -20.06 -18.82
C ALA A 135 -11.65 -20.81 -17.47
N GLY A 136 -12.42 -21.90 -17.30
CA GLY A 136 -12.34 -22.72 -16.09
C GLY A 136 -11.11 -23.63 -16.01
N ALA A 137 -10.33 -23.73 -17.09
CA ALA A 137 -9.15 -24.60 -17.19
C ALA A 137 -7.87 -23.78 -17.47
N PRO A 138 -7.49 -22.81 -16.63
CA PRO A 138 -6.22 -22.10 -16.77
C PRO A 138 -5.05 -23.09 -16.62
N ILE A 139 -3.93 -22.80 -17.29
CA ILE A 139 -2.66 -23.53 -17.15
C ILE A 139 -2.15 -23.38 -15.73
N GLU A 140 -2.28 -22.18 -15.18
CA GLU A 140 -1.87 -21.84 -13.83
C GLU A 140 -2.90 -20.88 -13.21
N LEU A 141 -3.18 -21.06 -11.92
CA LEU A 141 -4.02 -20.16 -11.12
C LEU A 141 -3.21 -19.70 -9.90
N LEU A 142 -2.83 -18.43 -9.90
CA LEU A 142 -2.09 -17.80 -8.82
C LEU A 142 -3.08 -17.05 -7.94
N ILE A 143 -3.00 -17.28 -6.63
CA ILE A 143 -3.86 -16.61 -5.64
C ILE A 143 -2.95 -16.00 -4.57
N GLN A 144 -2.98 -14.68 -4.46
CA GLN A 144 -2.22 -13.94 -3.45
C GLN A 144 -3.19 -13.23 -2.50
N ASP A 145 -3.22 -13.68 -1.26
CA ASP A 145 -3.96 -13.04 -0.17
C ASP A 145 -3.08 -12.00 0.51
N TRP A 146 -3.30 -10.73 0.19
CA TRP A 146 -2.53 -9.62 0.75
C TRP A 146 -2.83 -9.36 2.23
N SER A 147 -3.97 -9.85 2.74
CA SER A 147 -4.28 -9.74 4.16
C SER A 147 -3.37 -10.59 5.06
N GLN A 148 -2.69 -11.59 4.48
CA GLN A 148 -1.72 -12.44 5.17
C GLN A 148 -0.29 -11.92 5.07
N GLU A 149 -0.07 -10.86 4.29
CA GLU A 149 1.26 -10.30 4.10
C GLU A 149 1.63 -9.37 5.26
N LYS A 150 2.57 -9.80 6.08
CA LYS A 150 3.02 -9.12 7.30
C LYS A 150 3.37 -7.64 7.10
N TRP A 151 3.89 -7.29 5.92
CA TRP A 151 4.38 -5.94 5.62
C TRP A 151 3.44 -5.12 4.75
N THR A 152 2.23 -5.60 4.52
CA THR A 152 1.21 -4.91 3.72
C THR A 152 0.17 -4.25 4.59
N ALA A 153 -0.37 -4.97 5.58
CA ALA A 153 -1.45 -4.47 6.43
C ALA A 153 -1.24 -4.83 7.90
N ALA A 154 -1.61 -3.91 8.78
CA ALA A 154 -1.72 -4.23 10.20
C ALA A 154 -2.94 -5.15 10.44
N PRO A 155 -2.90 -6.03 11.45
CA PRO A 155 -4.04 -6.86 11.80
C PRO A 155 -5.29 -6.00 12.04
N ASN A 156 -6.43 -6.44 11.51
CA ASN A 156 -7.77 -5.83 11.66
C ASN A 156 -8.02 -4.49 10.95
N THR A 157 -7.10 -3.96 10.15
CA THR A 157 -7.29 -2.68 9.43
C THR A 157 -8.23 -2.76 8.21
N GLY A 158 -8.64 -3.95 7.77
CA GLY A 158 -9.52 -4.16 6.58
C GLY A 158 -11.02 -4.27 6.88
N ARG A 159 -11.45 -4.27 8.14
CA ARG A 159 -12.84 -4.63 8.48
C ARG A 159 -13.88 -3.53 8.28
N SER A 160 -13.49 -2.26 8.25
CA SER A 160 -14.40 -1.14 7.99
C SER A 160 -13.57 0.05 7.52
N PRO A 161 -13.34 0.21 6.22
CA PRO A 161 -12.43 1.24 5.72
C PRO A 161 -13.02 2.64 5.95
N GLU A 162 -12.45 3.36 6.89
CA GLU A 162 -12.70 4.79 7.09
C GLU A 162 -11.86 5.60 6.10
N TYR A 163 -12.21 5.57 4.82
CA TYR A 163 -11.47 6.31 3.77
C TYR A 163 -11.41 7.82 4.03
N GLY A 164 -12.26 8.36 4.90
CA GLY A 164 -12.20 9.76 5.34
C GLY A 164 -10.95 10.12 6.12
N LEU A 165 -10.14 9.15 6.56
CA LEU A 165 -8.85 9.38 7.23
C LEU A 165 -7.68 9.49 6.24
N PHE A 166 -7.89 9.21 4.96
CA PHE A 166 -6.85 9.44 3.96
C PHE A 166 -6.55 10.93 3.82
N GLY A 167 -5.26 11.25 3.78
CA GLY A 167 -4.78 12.62 3.65
C GLY A 167 -5.12 13.53 4.83
N ASP A 168 -5.40 12.95 6.01
CA ASP A 168 -5.72 13.73 7.20
C ASP A 168 -4.65 14.81 7.45
N PRO A 169 -5.05 16.04 7.83
CA PRO A 169 -4.13 17.15 8.07
C PRO A 169 -3.02 16.85 9.08
N TYR A 170 -3.23 15.97 10.04
CA TYR A 170 -2.21 15.58 11.02
C TYR A 170 -0.96 14.98 10.39
N TYR A 171 -1.07 14.29 9.24
CA TYR A 171 0.09 13.74 8.52
C TYR A 171 1.04 14.80 7.95
N ARG A 172 0.57 16.05 7.85
CA ARG A 172 1.35 17.18 7.31
C ARG A 172 1.82 18.13 8.37
N GLN A 173 1.40 17.95 9.62
CA GLN A 173 1.86 18.78 10.72
C GLN A 173 3.31 18.42 11.06
N PRO A 174 4.16 19.43 11.32
CA PRO A 174 5.52 19.18 11.77
C PRO A 174 5.51 18.37 13.08
N THR A 175 6.24 17.28 13.09
CA THR A 175 6.49 16.48 14.29
C THR A 175 7.99 16.35 14.54
N LEU A 176 8.39 16.31 15.82
CA LEU A 176 9.82 16.31 16.22
C LEU A 176 10.61 17.44 15.54
N ASP A 177 10.11 18.66 15.68
CA ASP A 177 10.68 19.87 15.06
C ASP A 177 10.78 19.79 13.51
N GLY A 178 9.78 19.17 12.87
CA GLY A 178 9.73 19.01 11.42
C GLY A 178 10.66 17.93 10.87
N ARG A 179 11.18 17.04 11.72
CA ARG A 179 12.18 16.04 11.31
C ARG A 179 11.62 14.62 11.17
N LEU A 180 10.39 14.35 11.62
CA LEU A 180 9.71 13.10 11.34
C LEU A 180 8.57 13.35 10.35
N HIS A 181 8.53 12.58 9.27
CA HIS A 181 7.62 12.77 8.15
C HIS A 181 6.83 11.50 7.86
N TRP A 182 5.53 11.65 7.58
CA TRP A 182 4.66 10.58 7.08
C TRP A 182 4.53 10.72 5.56
N SER A 183 4.92 9.70 4.80
CA SER A 183 5.08 9.79 3.34
C SER A 183 4.61 8.54 2.59
N SER A 184 3.57 7.87 3.10
CA SER A 184 2.89 6.82 2.35
C SER A 184 1.72 7.40 1.54
N THR A 185 1.20 6.61 0.61
CA THR A 185 0.07 7.01 -0.24
C THR A 185 -1.17 7.39 0.57
N GLU A 186 -1.41 6.76 1.72
CA GLU A 186 -2.54 7.06 2.60
C GLU A 186 -2.47 8.48 3.20
N THR A 187 -1.28 9.09 3.20
CA THR A 187 -1.06 10.43 3.74
C THR A 187 -1.24 11.55 2.71
N ALA A 188 -1.47 11.20 1.45
CA ALA A 188 -1.70 12.13 0.34
C ALA A 188 -3.10 12.75 0.39
N GLN A 189 -3.22 14.01 -0.04
CA GLN A 189 -4.52 14.72 -0.12
C GLN A 189 -5.33 14.27 -1.34
N ALA A 190 -4.65 13.97 -2.42
CA ALA A 190 -5.28 13.49 -3.65
C ALA A 190 -4.73 12.09 -3.99
N PHE A 191 -5.57 11.28 -4.63
CA PHE A 191 -5.23 9.94 -5.09
C PHE A 191 -4.65 9.01 -4.01
N ALA A 192 -5.04 9.21 -2.75
CA ALA A 192 -4.62 8.33 -1.66
C ALA A 192 -4.97 6.86 -1.97
N GLY A 193 -4.07 5.94 -1.64
CA GLY A 193 -4.18 4.53 -2.00
C GLY A 193 -3.67 4.20 -3.42
N HIS A 194 -3.26 5.19 -4.22
CA HIS A 194 -2.75 5.01 -5.58
C HIS A 194 -1.26 5.40 -5.66
N ILE A 195 -0.60 5.04 -6.76
CA ILE A 195 0.80 5.41 -7.04
C ILE A 195 0.95 6.93 -7.07
N GLU A 196 -0.01 7.64 -7.67
CA GLU A 196 0.00 9.10 -7.73
C GLU A 196 -0.02 9.76 -6.35
N GLY A 197 -0.80 9.20 -5.41
CA GLY A 197 -0.77 9.66 -4.01
C GLY A 197 0.57 9.41 -3.32
N ALA A 198 1.26 8.33 -3.66
CA ALA A 198 2.60 8.08 -3.14
C ALA A 198 3.62 9.10 -3.68
N LEU A 199 3.50 9.50 -4.95
CA LEU A 199 4.33 10.54 -5.57
C LEU A 199 4.08 11.91 -4.92
N GLU A 200 2.81 12.29 -4.72
CA GLU A 200 2.45 13.53 -3.99
C GLU A 200 3.06 13.57 -2.59
N ALA A 201 2.90 12.49 -1.83
CA ALA A 201 3.44 12.39 -0.47
C ALA A 201 4.98 12.50 -0.44
N ALA A 202 5.65 11.88 -1.43
CA ALA A 202 7.11 11.94 -1.57
C ALA A 202 7.58 13.35 -1.95
N GLU A 203 6.92 14.03 -2.88
CA GLU A 203 7.23 15.40 -3.30
C GLU A 203 7.07 16.38 -2.13
N ARG A 204 5.96 16.30 -1.41
CA ARG A 204 5.71 17.09 -0.19
C ARG A 204 6.81 16.91 0.84
N THR A 205 7.17 15.66 1.13
CA THR A 205 8.18 15.32 2.12
C THR A 205 9.57 15.79 1.71
N SER A 206 9.95 15.58 0.46
CA SER A 206 11.25 16.02 -0.06
C SER A 206 11.38 17.55 -0.04
N THR A 207 10.32 18.27 -0.37
CA THR A 207 10.26 19.73 -0.32
C THR A 207 10.44 20.24 1.12
N ALA A 208 9.79 19.61 2.10
CA ALA A 208 9.93 19.97 3.51
C ALA A 208 11.39 19.78 3.98
N ILE A 209 12.01 18.64 3.69
CA ILE A 209 13.41 18.34 4.10
C ILE A 209 14.41 19.28 3.42
N LEU A 210 14.22 19.59 2.13
CA LEU A 210 15.11 20.49 1.39
C LEU A 210 14.95 21.95 1.81
N GLY A 211 13.72 22.37 2.14
CA GLY A 211 13.42 23.70 2.69
C GLY A 211 14.13 23.95 4.01
N ASP A 212 14.13 22.99 4.92
CA ASP A 212 14.84 23.08 6.20
C ASP A 212 16.36 23.21 6.03
N ARG A 213 16.94 22.57 5.02
CA ARG A 213 18.37 22.70 4.73
C ARG A 213 18.76 24.09 4.25
N LEU A 214 17.92 24.75 3.47
CA LEU A 214 18.17 26.09 2.98
C LEU A 214 18.12 27.13 4.11
N THR A 215 17.17 27.01 5.03
CA THR A 215 17.04 27.90 6.20
C THR A 215 18.16 27.70 7.22
N SER A 216 18.63 26.46 7.43
CA SER A 216 19.72 26.16 8.38
C SER A 216 21.11 26.58 7.89
N THR A 217 21.33 26.72 6.59
CA THR A 217 22.60 27.21 6.02
C THR A 217 22.70 28.74 6.07
N GLU A 218 21.62 29.48 6.11
CA GLU A 218 21.60 30.93 6.22
C GLU A 218 21.84 31.44 7.65
N THR A 219 21.63 30.61 8.67
CA THR A 219 21.77 30.96 10.09
C THR A 219 23.17 30.73 10.68
N SER A 220 24.13 30.23 9.91
CA SER A 220 25.52 30.12 10.38
C SER A 220 26.17 31.50 10.34
N PRO A 221 26.56 32.13 11.48
CA PRO A 221 27.21 33.42 11.46
C PRO A 221 28.58 33.26 10.78
N ARG A 222 28.80 34.02 9.72
CA ARG A 222 30.16 34.20 9.18
C ARG A 222 31.00 34.73 10.32
N SER A 223 31.85 33.86 10.89
CA SER A 223 32.92 34.28 11.80
C SER A 223 33.80 35.28 11.04
N GLY A 224 33.62 36.56 11.40
CA GLY A 224 34.46 37.63 10.87
C GLY A 224 35.91 37.37 11.24
N LEU A 225 36.73 37.28 10.23
CA LEU A 225 38.15 37.46 10.32
C LEU A 225 38.41 38.98 10.35
N ASN A 226 38.82 39.44 11.51
CA ASN A 226 39.64 40.67 11.65
C ASN A 226 41.11 40.25 11.80
#